data_1810393dc5854e6d51b4291a675f06e2
#
_entry.id   1810393dc5854e6d51b4291a675f06e2
#
_cell.length_a   1.000
_cell.length_b   1.000
_cell.length_c   1.000
_cell.angle_alpha   90.00
_cell.angle_beta   90.00
_cell.angle_gamma   90.00
#
_symmetry.space_group_name_H-M   'P 1'
#
loop_
_entity.id
_entity.type
_entity.pdbx_description
1 polymer ?
#
loop_
_entity_poly.entity_id
_entity_poly.type
_entity_poly.pdbx_seq_one_letter_code
_entity_poly.pdbx_strand_id
1 'polypeptide(L)'
;MTSAHIPGLTALTLGTSPLGRDSLPGSAEEDTAVETAIAMLRSGHFVDTANMYAGGRSEEVIGIALGELSADERDAAAARLITKVDRDLETGILDGDRVRRSYDESLTRLGLDRVRYLHLHDPYLTPFAEASAAGGSIEAMVALRESGATDVIGIAAGKVPVVAQYVATGAFDLLLLHNRLTLVDQSATGLMTEAKNRGMTVFNAAPFGGDLLAKGSAAGTSYAYRPVTDDLRAWTARAEEVCARHGVALNAVALQYSLRSPLVDSTVVGISSPARLDEARAFAATEIPDGVWGEIEALGAAPSTVRDDLEPVL
;
A
#
# COMPACT_ATOMS: atom_id res chain seq x y z
N MET A 1 21.93 1.90 14.85
CA MET A 1 21.26 2.10 13.55
C MET A 1 20.29 3.25 13.73
N THR A 2 20.40 4.32 12.98
CA THR A 2 19.43 5.42 13.01
C THR A 2 18.15 4.90 12.35
N SER A 3 17.02 4.98 13.07
CA SER A 3 15.71 4.67 12.51
C SER A 3 15.51 5.45 11.20
N ALA A 4 15.06 4.79 10.14
CA ALA A 4 14.68 5.44 8.89
C ALA A 4 13.37 6.22 9.12
N HIS A 5 13.50 7.37 9.80
CA HIS A 5 12.36 8.23 10.06
C HIS A 5 12.02 9.02 8.81
N ILE A 6 10.80 8.83 8.27
CA ILE A 6 10.27 9.65 7.17
C ILE A 6 9.74 10.97 7.77
N PRO A 7 10.38 12.12 7.47
CA PRO A 7 9.92 13.39 8.00
C PRO A 7 8.50 13.71 7.55
N GLY A 8 7.61 14.03 8.50
CA GLY A 8 6.24 14.41 8.21
C GLY A 8 5.33 13.27 7.76
N LEU A 9 5.74 12.00 7.96
CA LEU A 9 4.87 10.86 7.68
C LEU A 9 3.59 10.97 8.50
N THR A 10 2.46 10.85 7.82
CA THR A 10 1.13 10.86 8.44
C THR A 10 0.66 9.43 8.69
N ALA A 11 -0.19 9.22 9.70
CA ALA A 11 -0.76 7.90 10.00
C ALA A 11 -1.54 7.30 8.81
N LEU A 12 -2.03 8.15 7.91
CA LEU A 12 -2.73 7.76 6.68
C LEU A 12 -1.86 8.12 5.46
N THR A 13 -1.66 7.15 4.57
CA THR A 13 -1.07 7.30 3.22
C THR A 13 -2.14 6.96 2.19
N LEU A 14 -2.22 7.73 1.11
CA LEU A 14 -3.23 7.59 0.07
C LEU A 14 -2.70 6.71 -1.07
N GLY A 15 -3.30 5.53 -1.25
CA GLY A 15 -2.91 4.57 -2.28
C GLY A 15 -3.65 4.82 -3.59
N THR A 16 -2.95 4.64 -4.71
CA THR A 16 -3.45 4.94 -6.05
C THR A 16 -3.69 3.70 -6.92
N SER A 17 -3.68 2.50 -6.34
CA SER A 17 -3.89 1.28 -7.12
C SER A 17 -5.20 1.24 -7.93
N PRO A 18 -6.31 1.91 -7.53
CA PRO A 18 -7.51 2.02 -8.37
C PRO A 18 -7.48 3.21 -9.33
N LEU A 19 -6.56 4.17 -9.16
CA LEU A 19 -6.52 5.42 -9.91
C LEU A 19 -6.14 5.17 -11.38
N GLY A 20 -6.92 5.73 -12.30
CA GLY A 20 -6.65 5.64 -13.73
C GLY A 20 -6.97 4.28 -14.37
N ARG A 21 -7.49 3.29 -13.64
CA ARG A 21 -7.71 1.92 -14.13
C ARG A 21 -8.57 1.85 -15.39
N ASP A 22 -9.63 2.64 -15.45
CA ASP A 22 -10.60 2.63 -16.55
C ASP A 22 -10.57 3.95 -17.35
N SER A 23 -9.52 4.79 -17.15
CA SER A 23 -9.38 6.07 -17.81
C SER A 23 -8.55 5.96 -19.09
N LEU A 24 -9.10 6.39 -20.20
CA LEU A 24 -8.39 6.57 -21.45
C LEU A 24 -7.90 8.03 -21.57
N PRO A 25 -6.76 8.30 -22.23
CA PRO A 25 -6.31 9.66 -22.48
C PRO A 25 -7.39 10.52 -23.16
N GLY A 26 -7.70 11.68 -22.57
CA GLY A 26 -8.72 12.60 -23.03
C GLY A 26 -10.17 12.22 -22.73
N SER A 27 -10.41 11.23 -21.87
CA SER A 27 -11.76 10.83 -21.45
C SER A 27 -12.22 11.57 -20.19
N ALA A 28 -13.54 11.59 -19.93
CA ALA A 28 -14.11 12.15 -18.71
C ALA A 28 -13.68 11.37 -17.45
N GLU A 29 -13.37 10.07 -17.61
CA GLU A 29 -12.81 9.23 -16.56
C GLU A 29 -11.38 9.68 -16.21
N GLU A 30 -10.59 10.12 -17.18
CA GLU A 30 -9.29 10.74 -16.92
C GLU A 30 -9.45 12.04 -16.14
N ASP A 31 -10.35 12.93 -16.55
CA ASP A 31 -10.59 14.18 -15.86
C ASP A 31 -10.92 13.91 -14.36
N THR A 32 -11.82 12.95 -14.10
CA THR A 32 -12.17 12.54 -12.73
C THR A 32 -10.98 11.95 -11.98
N ALA A 33 -10.14 11.17 -12.62
CA ALA A 33 -8.94 10.60 -12.02
C ALA A 33 -7.91 11.69 -11.70
N VAL A 34 -7.73 12.68 -12.58
CA VAL A 34 -6.85 13.85 -12.37
C VAL A 34 -7.36 14.70 -11.22
N GLU A 35 -8.66 15.01 -11.16
CA GLU A 35 -9.25 15.74 -10.03
C GLU A 35 -9.01 14.99 -8.71
N THR A 36 -9.16 13.67 -8.70
CA THR A 36 -8.87 12.83 -7.53
C THR A 36 -7.40 12.93 -7.15
N ALA A 37 -6.48 12.82 -8.10
CA ALA A 37 -5.05 12.95 -7.85
C ALA A 37 -4.68 14.34 -7.29
N ILE A 38 -5.23 15.42 -7.84
CA ILE A 38 -5.03 16.79 -7.33
C ILE A 38 -5.50 16.89 -5.85
N ALA A 39 -6.68 16.36 -5.54
CA ALA A 39 -7.19 16.35 -4.16
C ALA A 39 -6.27 15.55 -3.21
N MET A 40 -5.72 14.42 -3.66
CA MET A 40 -4.75 13.63 -2.90
C MET A 40 -3.44 14.40 -2.69
N LEU A 41 -2.86 14.97 -3.74
CA LEU A 41 -1.58 15.71 -3.71
C LEU A 41 -1.65 16.95 -2.83
N ARG A 42 -2.78 17.67 -2.84
CA ARG A 42 -3.04 18.84 -1.97
C ARG A 42 -3.36 18.47 -0.53
N SER A 43 -3.64 17.22 -0.25
CA SER A 43 -4.13 16.78 1.07
C SER A 43 -3.11 16.91 2.21
N GLY A 44 -1.83 16.99 1.89
CA GLY A 44 -0.72 16.94 2.85
C GLY A 44 -0.36 15.51 3.32
N HIS A 45 -1.11 14.48 2.91
CA HIS A 45 -0.76 13.09 3.13
C HIS A 45 0.31 12.62 2.14
N PHE A 46 0.98 11.51 2.45
CA PHE A 46 1.77 10.78 1.48
C PHE A 46 0.88 10.11 0.44
N VAL A 47 1.37 10.02 -0.80
CA VAL A 47 0.68 9.37 -1.91
C VAL A 47 1.54 8.21 -2.40
N ASP A 48 0.98 7.00 -2.37
CA ASP A 48 1.64 5.75 -2.77
C ASP A 48 1.11 5.28 -4.13
N THR A 49 2.01 5.19 -5.09
CA THR A 49 1.74 4.67 -6.43
C THR A 49 2.69 3.53 -6.80
N ALA A 50 2.67 3.03 -8.03
CA ALA A 50 3.60 2.04 -8.55
C ALA A 50 3.67 2.09 -10.08
N ASN A 51 4.79 1.66 -10.65
CA ASN A 51 5.02 1.59 -12.08
C ASN A 51 3.95 0.76 -12.82
N MET A 52 3.49 -0.36 -12.22
CA MET A 52 2.51 -1.26 -12.83
C MET A 52 1.05 -0.90 -12.57
N TYR A 53 0.73 0.04 -11.66
CA TYR A 53 -0.67 0.33 -11.34
C TYR A 53 -1.44 0.83 -12.56
N ALA A 54 -2.52 0.11 -12.90
CA ALA A 54 -3.30 0.34 -14.13
C ALA A 54 -2.43 0.36 -15.42
N GLY A 55 -1.37 -0.49 -15.47
CA GLY A 55 -0.44 -0.52 -16.61
C GLY A 55 0.39 0.75 -16.77
N GLY A 56 0.69 1.46 -15.69
CA GLY A 56 1.40 2.74 -15.68
C GLY A 56 0.48 3.96 -15.64
N ARG A 57 -0.80 3.76 -15.90
CA ARG A 57 -1.78 4.84 -16.02
C ARG A 57 -1.95 5.63 -14.72
N SER A 58 -1.78 4.98 -13.55
CA SER A 58 -1.81 5.67 -12.26
C SER A 58 -0.72 6.75 -12.15
N GLU A 59 0.51 6.44 -12.57
CA GLU A 59 1.60 7.42 -12.58
C GLU A 59 1.39 8.53 -13.62
N GLU A 60 0.84 8.21 -14.81
CA GLU A 60 0.51 9.22 -15.82
C GLU A 60 -0.51 10.25 -15.31
N VAL A 61 -1.59 9.77 -14.67
CA VAL A 61 -2.62 10.63 -14.06
C VAL A 61 -2.02 11.52 -12.97
N ILE A 62 -1.12 10.97 -12.12
CA ILE A 62 -0.41 11.75 -11.11
C ILE A 62 0.50 12.79 -11.77
N GLY A 63 1.19 12.45 -12.86
CA GLY A 63 2.05 13.37 -13.61
C GLY A 63 1.26 14.54 -14.21
N ILE A 64 0.08 14.28 -14.79
CA ILE A 64 -0.85 15.31 -15.27
C ILE A 64 -1.26 16.20 -14.09
N ALA A 65 -1.71 15.60 -12.99
CA ALA A 65 -2.13 16.33 -11.80
C ALA A 65 -1.01 17.20 -11.20
N LEU A 66 0.25 16.71 -11.16
CA LEU A 66 1.42 17.51 -10.75
C LEU A 66 1.66 18.70 -11.66
N GLY A 67 1.36 18.57 -12.96
CA GLY A 67 1.44 19.66 -13.94
C GLY A 67 0.42 20.78 -13.72
N GLU A 68 -0.72 20.47 -13.10
CA GLU A 68 -1.80 21.42 -12.78
C GLU A 68 -1.56 22.19 -11.45
N LEU A 69 -0.55 21.78 -10.66
CA LEU A 69 -0.21 22.43 -9.41
C LEU A 69 0.70 23.64 -9.62
N SER A 70 0.63 24.61 -8.71
CA SER A 70 1.68 25.64 -8.62
C SER A 70 3.03 25.03 -8.28
N ALA A 71 4.14 25.72 -8.56
CA ALA A 71 5.49 25.20 -8.30
C ALA A 71 5.67 24.76 -6.83
N ASP A 72 5.22 25.59 -5.87
CA ASP A 72 5.34 25.28 -4.44
C ASP A 72 4.49 24.07 -4.04
N GLU A 73 3.25 23.95 -4.58
CA GLU A 73 2.39 22.78 -4.34
C GLU A 73 3.00 21.52 -4.93
N ARG A 74 3.54 21.60 -6.16
CA ARG A 74 4.20 20.49 -6.85
C ARG A 74 5.39 19.98 -6.08
N ASP A 75 6.28 20.87 -5.62
CA ASP A 75 7.45 20.50 -4.84
C ASP A 75 7.06 19.84 -3.51
N ALA A 76 6.05 20.40 -2.84
CA ALA A 76 5.53 19.84 -1.60
C ALA A 76 4.87 18.48 -1.81
N ALA A 77 4.17 18.25 -2.92
CA ALA A 77 3.55 16.98 -3.28
C ALA A 77 4.60 15.94 -3.68
N ALA A 78 5.55 16.30 -4.55
CA ALA A 78 6.64 15.43 -4.98
C ALA A 78 7.49 14.94 -3.80
N ALA A 79 7.69 15.78 -2.78
CA ALA A 79 8.40 15.41 -1.56
C ALA A 79 7.70 14.32 -0.72
N ARG A 80 6.40 14.05 -0.96
CA ARG A 80 5.60 13.03 -0.26
C ARG A 80 5.13 11.90 -1.19
N LEU A 81 5.67 11.84 -2.41
CA LEU A 81 5.32 10.80 -3.35
C LEU A 81 6.19 9.56 -3.13
N ILE A 82 5.56 8.40 -3.07
CA ILE A 82 6.18 7.09 -3.01
C ILE A 82 5.81 6.35 -4.29
N THR A 83 6.80 5.79 -5.01
CA THR A 83 6.51 4.87 -6.11
C THR A 83 7.26 3.55 -5.94
N LYS A 84 7.05 2.63 -6.86
CA LYS A 84 7.62 1.28 -6.80
C LYS A 84 8.16 0.88 -8.16
N VAL A 85 9.29 0.21 -8.16
CA VAL A 85 9.81 -0.46 -9.36
C VAL A 85 9.18 -1.83 -9.49
N ASP A 86 8.80 -2.18 -10.71
CA ASP A 86 8.06 -3.37 -11.02
C ASP A 86 8.77 -4.25 -12.04
N ARG A 87 8.43 -5.55 -12.02
CA ARG A 87 8.86 -6.50 -13.03
C ARG A 87 8.39 -6.05 -14.42
N ASP A 88 9.03 -6.56 -15.42
CA ASP A 88 8.52 -6.53 -16.77
C ASP A 88 7.24 -7.38 -16.87
N LEU A 89 6.15 -6.81 -17.37
CA LEU A 89 4.84 -7.48 -17.38
C LEU A 89 4.75 -8.61 -18.42
N GLU A 90 5.59 -8.58 -19.46
CA GLU A 90 5.58 -9.61 -20.50
C GLU A 90 6.48 -10.80 -20.12
N THR A 91 7.67 -10.52 -19.58
CA THR A 91 8.67 -11.53 -19.29
C THR A 91 8.69 -12.00 -17.84
N GLY A 92 8.11 -11.20 -16.92
CA GLY A 92 8.18 -11.44 -15.47
C GLY A 92 9.51 -11.09 -14.82
N ILE A 93 10.51 -10.63 -15.59
CA ILE A 93 11.87 -10.34 -15.11
C ILE A 93 11.87 -9.11 -14.18
N LEU A 94 12.60 -9.24 -13.06
CA LEU A 94 12.87 -8.16 -12.10
C LEU A 94 14.35 -8.26 -11.65
N ASP A 95 15.25 -8.08 -12.59
CA ASP A 95 16.70 -7.95 -12.36
C ASP A 95 17.11 -6.49 -12.15
N GLY A 96 18.42 -6.24 -11.97
CA GLY A 96 18.93 -4.91 -11.75
C GLY A 96 18.72 -3.95 -12.93
N ASP A 97 18.74 -4.44 -14.17
CA ASP A 97 18.49 -3.62 -15.35
C ASP A 97 17.00 -3.27 -15.46
N ARG A 98 16.09 -4.18 -15.10
CA ARG A 98 14.67 -3.91 -15.06
C ARG A 98 14.35 -2.89 -13.95
N VAL A 99 14.97 -2.98 -12.78
CA VAL A 99 14.83 -1.99 -11.69
C VAL A 99 15.14 -0.58 -12.20
N ARG A 100 16.27 -0.40 -12.90
CA ARG A 100 16.66 0.92 -13.46
C ARG A 100 15.66 1.40 -14.51
N ARG A 101 15.29 0.54 -15.47
CA ARG A 101 14.29 0.90 -16.49
C ARG A 101 12.93 1.26 -15.87
N SER A 102 12.46 0.47 -14.90
CA SER A 102 11.19 0.77 -14.21
C SER A 102 11.22 2.11 -13.47
N TYR A 103 12.36 2.45 -12.86
CA TYR A 103 12.56 3.75 -12.23
C TYR A 103 12.48 4.89 -13.26
N ASP A 104 13.18 4.78 -14.40
CA ASP A 104 13.19 5.80 -15.46
C ASP A 104 11.79 5.97 -16.11
N GLU A 105 11.07 4.85 -16.30
CA GLU A 105 9.67 4.87 -16.77
C GLU A 105 8.76 5.65 -15.79
N SER A 106 8.92 5.40 -14.49
CA SER A 106 8.16 6.12 -13.45
C SER A 106 8.46 7.61 -13.45
N LEU A 107 9.73 8.01 -13.53
CA LEU A 107 10.10 9.42 -13.62
C LEU A 107 9.49 10.11 -14.85
N THR A 108 9.52 9.42 -15.98
CA THR A 108 8.93 9.93 -17.23
C THR A 108 7.43 10.18 -17.09
N ARG A 109 6.68 9.21 -16.54
CA ARG A 109 5.23 9.33 -16.36
C ARG A 109 4.85 10.40 -15.33
N LEU A 110 5.61 10.47 -14.23
CA LEU A 110 5.39 11.45 -13.16
C LEU A 110 5.85 12.86 -13.53
N GLY A 111 6.68 13.00 -14.55
CA GLY A 111 7.30 14.27 -14.94
C GLY A 111 8.23 14.83 -13.87
N LEU A 112 8.96 13.98 -13.16
CA LEU A 112 9.88 14.31 -12.08
C LEU A 112 11.31 13.90 -12.43
N ASP A 113 12.29 14.65 -11.90
CA ASP A 113 13.71 14.30 -12.05
C ASP A 113 14.15 13.22 -11.06
N ARG A 114 13.44 13.06 -9.94
CA ARG A 114 13.68 12.04 -8.92
C ARG A 114 12.45 11.80 -8.03
N VAL A 115 12.43 10.66 -7.37
CA VAL A 115 11.50 10.38 -6.25
C VAL A 115 12.29 10.09 -4.98
N ARG A 116 11.77 10.50 -3.83
CA ARG A 116 12.47 10.33 -2.54
C ARG A 116 12.31 8.93 -1.95
N TYR A 117 11.20 8.28 -2.22
CA TYR A 117 10.82 7.00 -1.61
C TYR A 117 10.50 6.00 -2.70
N LEU A 118 11.24 4.89 -2.73
CA LEU A 118 11.15 3.88 -3.78
C LEU A 118 11.05 2.49 -3.20
N HIS A 119 10.03 1.73 -3.57
CA HIS A 119 9.91 0.32 -3.18
C HIS A 119 10.29 -0.62 -4.32
N LEU A 120 10.89 -1.76 -3.98
CA LEU A 120 10.90 -2.96 -4.82
C LEU A 120 9.56 -3.66 -4.64
N HIS A 121 8.81 -3.88 -5.73
CA HIS A 121 7.42 -4.31 -5.68
C HIS A 121 7.24 -5.78 -6.09
N ASP A 122 6.51 -6.53 -5.27
CA ASP A 122 6.00 -7.88 -5.54
C ASP A 122 7.00 -8.81 -6.27
N PRO A 123 8.19 -9.09 -5.70
CA PRO A 123 9.25 -9.84 -6.36
C PRO A 123 8.98 -11.34 -6.35
N TYR A 124 7.75 -11.76 -6.70
CA TYR A 124 7.30 -13.15 -6.54
C TYR A 124 7.80 -14.08 -7.61
N LEU A 125 8.11 -13.57 -8.82
CA LEU A 125 8.58 -14.37 -9.97
C LEU A 125 10.09 -14.49 -10.02
N THR A 126 10.82 -13.66 -9.29
CA THR A 126 12.29 -13.70 -9.24
C THR A 126 12.73 -14.49 -8.01
N PRO A 127 13.43 -15.60 -8.16
CA PRO A 127 14.01 -16.31 -7.02
C PRO A 127 14.88 -15.38 -6.17
N PHE A 128 14.78 -15.49 -4.84
CA PHE A 128 15.56 -14.62 -3.95
C PHE A 128 17.07 -14.72 -4.19
N ALA A 129 17.57 -15.90 -4.56
CA ALA A 129 18.99 -16.08 -4.90
C ALA A 129 19.42 -15.23 -6.10
N GLU A 130 18.55 -15.00 -7.10
CA GLU A 130 18.80 -14.13 -8.24
C GLU A 130 18.67 -12.66 -7.85
N ALA A 131 17.63 -12.31 -7.09
CA ALA A 131 17.42 -10.95 -6.60
C ALA A 131 18.60 -10.45 -5.74
N SER A 132 19.25 -11.34 -4.98
CA SER A 132 20.38 -11.04 -4.08
C SER A 132 21.77 -11.24 -4.70
N ALA A 133 21.87 -11.76 -5.92
CA ALA A 133 23.12 -11.93 -6.64
C ALA A 133 23.66 -10.58 -7.16
N ALA A 134 24.92 -10.58 -7.61
CA ALA A 134 25.50 -9.45 -8.33
C ALA A 134 24.68 -9.15 -9.60
N GLY A 135 24.34 -7.87 -9.82
CA GLY A 135 23.44 -7.43 -10.88
C GLY A 135 21.95 -7.66 -10.59
N GLY A 136 21.60 -8.20 -9.43
CA GLY A 136 20.22 -8.43 -9.02
C GLY A 136 19.48 -7.15 -8.60
N SER A 137 18.18 -7.32 -8.35
CA SER A 137 17.31 -6.19 -8.02
C SER A 137 17.69 -5.50 -6.70
N ILE A 138 18.20 -6.23 -5.70
CA ILE A 138 18.61 -5.65 -4.41
C ILE A 138 19.80 -4.71 -4.60
N GLU A 139 20.83 -5.15 -5.35
CA GLU A 139 22.01 -4.32 -5.65
C GLU A 139 21.61 -3.05 -6.41
N ALA A 140 20.70 -3.15 -7.38
CA ALA A 140 20.24 -2.00 -8.15
C ALA A 140 19.46 -1.00 -7.27
N MET A 141 18.60 -1.46 -6.34
CA MET A 141 17.92 -0.59 -5.38
C MET A 141 18.91 0.16 -4.48
N VAL A 142 19.92 -0.54 -3.95
CA VAL A 142 20.98 0.06 -3.15
C VAL A 142 21.75 1.10 -3.96
N ALA A 143 22.11 0.80 -5.21
CA ALA A 143 22.82 1.71 -6.11
C ALA A 143 22.01 2.99 -6.41
N LEU A 144 20.68 2.90 -6.60
CA LEU A 144 19.80 4.06 -6.77
C LEU A 144 19.81 4.96 -5.52
N ARG A 145 19.83 4.38 -4.32
CA ARG A 145 19.96 5.15 -3.07
C ARG A 145 21.36 5.79 -2.95
N GLU A 146 22.42 5.04 -3.18
CA GLU A 146 23.79 5.52 -3.04
C GLU A 146 24.16 6.62 -4.06
N SER A 147 23.56 6.58 -5.26
CA SER A 147 23.71 7.64 -6.26
C SER A 147 22.91 8.91 -5.95
N GLY A 148 22.00 8.88 -4.96
CA GLY A 148 21.09 9.98 -4.65
C GLY A 148 19.89 10.09 -5.59
N ALA A 149 19.67 9.11 -6.47
CA ALA A 149 18.47 9.03 -7.30
C ALA A 149 17.19 8.88 -6.45
N THR A 150 17.29 8.19 -5.33
CA THR A 150 16.27 8.15 -4.28
C THR A 150 16.89 8.33 -2.90
N ASP A 151 16.11 8.77 -1.90
CA ASP A 151 16.64 8.96 -0.54
C ASP A 151 16.52 7.66 0.29
N VAL A 152 15.41 6.94 0.11
CA VAL A 152 15.01 5.81 0.95
C VAL A 152 14.46 4.68 0.09
N ILE A 153 14.88 3.46 0.35
CA ILE A 153 14.42 2.27 -0.39
C ILE A 153 13.64 1.32 0.51
N GLY A 154 12.64 0.67 -0.07
CA GLY A 154 11.78 -0.26 0.64
C GLY A 154 11.46 -1.54 -0.13
N ILE A 155 10.87 -2.48 0.59
CA ILE A 155 10.24 -3.69 0.01
C ILE A 155 8.73 -3.60 0.22
N ALA A 156 7.94 -3.81 -0.84
CA ALA A 156 6.48 -3.75 -0.82
C ALA A 156 5.91 -5.02 -1.43
N ALA A 157 5.25 -5.86 -0.62
CA ALA A 157 4.64 -7.10 -1.11
C ALA A 157 3.65 -7.68 -0.08
N GLY A 158 2.93 -8.75 -0.44
CA GLY A 158 1.95 -9.40 0.44
C GLY A 158 2.43 -10.72 1.05
N LYS A 159 3.29 -11.49 0.37
CA LYS A 159 3.71 -12.82 0.84
C LYS A 159 4.75 -12.73 1.95
N VAL A 160 4.32 -12.93 3.19
CA VAL A 160 5.17 -12.79 4.38
C VAL A 160 6.49 -13.59 4.29
N PRO A 161 6.52 -14.88 3.90
CA PRO A 161 7.76 -15.63 3.81
C PRO A 161 8.74 -15.08 2.74
N VAL A 162 8.24 -14.51 1.66
CA VAL A 162 9.07 -13.88 0.62
C VAL A 162 9.66 -12.59 1.18
N VAL A 163 8.82 -11.71 1.72
CA VAL A 163 9.25 -10.40 2.26
C VAL A 163 10.27 -10.55 3.38
N ALA A 164 10.12 -11.58 4.23
CA ALA A 164 11.05 -11.86 5.32
C ALA A 164 12.50 -12.04 4.84
N GLN A 165 12.72 -12.62 3.66
CA GLN A 165 14.06 -12.78 3.09
C GLN A 165 14.68 -11.40 2.77
N TYR A 166 13.90 -10.48 2.21
CA TYR A 166 14.35 -9.11 1.89
C TYR A 166 14.62 -8.29 3.15
N VAL A 167 13.73 -8.36 4.16
CA VAL A 167 13.95 -7.72 5.47
C VAL A 167 15.22 -8.24 6.13
N ALA A 168 15.50 -9.53 6.03
CA ALA A 168 16.69 -10.14 6.62
C ALA A 168 18.01 -9.62 6.02
N THR A 169 18.02 -9.12 4.77
CA THR A 169 19.22 -8.55 4.15
C THR A 169 19.74 -7.30 4.83
N GLY A 170 18.85 -6.53 5.51
CA GLY A 170 19.18 -5.22 6.07
C GLY A 170 19.42 -4.12 5.02
N ALA A 171 19.12 -4.36 3.74
CA ALA A 171 19.32 -3.40 2.66
C ALA A 171 18.23 -2.32 2.61
N PHE A 172 17.04 -2.63 3.11
CA PHE A 172 15.84 -1.81 2.99
C PHE A 172 15.52 -1.04 4.28
N ASP A 173 15.06 0.19 4.09
CA ASP A 173 14.67 1.12 5.15
C ASP A 173 13.17 1.08 5.44
N LEU A 174 12.36 0.69 4.44
CA LEU A 174 10.90 0.66 4.50
C LEU A 174 10.37 -0.75 4.27
N LEU A 175 9.30 -1.08 4.98
CA LEU A 175 8.48 -2.27 4.75
C LEU A 175 7.05 -1.85 4.45
N LEU A 176 6.48 -2.32 3.33
CA LEU A 176 5.06 -2.25 3.07
C LEU A 176 4.51 -3.67 2.92
N LEU A 177 3.55 -4.03 3.78
CA LEU A 177 2.80 -5.29 3.67
C LEU A 177 1.33 -5.00 3.41
N HIS A 178 0.70 -5.78 2.52
CA HIS A 178 -0.71 -5.63 2.22
C HIS A 178 -1.52 -6.89 2.59
N ASN A 179 -2.77 -6.69 3.05
CA ASN A 179 -3.72 -7.75 3.41
C ASN A 179 -3.27 -8.70 4.55
N ARG A 180 -2.25 -8.37 5.35
CA ARG A 180 -1.66 -9.25 6.37
C ARG A 180 -1.71 -8.67 7.78
N LEU A 181 -2.27 -7.47 7.96
CA LEU A 181 -2.62 -6.89 9.25
C LEU A 181 -3.98 -6.18 9.13
N THR A 182 -5.05 -6.93 9.34
CA THR A 182 -6.44 -6.49 9.26
C THR A 182 -7.25 -7.10 10.41
N LEU A 183 -8.53 -6.76 10.55
CA LEU A 183 -9.42 -7.45 11.49
C LEU A 183 -9.50 -8.97 11.27
N VAL A 184 -9.25 -9.43 10.03
CA VAL A 184 -9.39 -10.85 9.65
C VAL A 184 -8.07 -11.59 9.72
N ASP A 185 -6.96 -10.94 9.40
CA ASP A 185 -5.65 -11.57 9.28
C ASP A 185 -4.58 -10.75 10.00
N GLN A 186 -3.76 -11.40 10.82
CA GLN A 186 -2.65 -10.79 11.56
C GLN A 186 -1.32 -11.53 11.29
N SER A 187 -1.22 -12.26 10.19
CA SER A 187 -0.04 -13.06 9.85
C SER A 187 1.25 -12.26 9.68
N ALA A 188 1.15 -10.95 9.43
CA ALA A 188 2.29 -10.05 9.34
C ALA A 188 2.90 -9.65 10.69
N THR A 189 2.24 -9.88 11.82
CA THR A 189 2.64 -9.34 13.14
C THR A 189 4.11 -9.63 13.48
N GLY A 190 4.55 -10.86 13.25
CA GLY A 190 5.94 -11.26 13.54
C GLY A 190 6.96 -10.52 12.66
N LEU A 191 6.69 -10.44 11.36
CA LEU A 191 7.60 -9.76 10.42
C LEU A 191 7.61 -8.24 10.63
N MET A 192 6.46 -7.62 10.91
CA MET A 192 6.40 -6.19 11.24
C MET A 192 7.15 -5.89 12.54
N THR A 193 7.04 -6.77 13.55
CA THR A 193 7.83 -6.64 14.79
C THR A 193 9.33 -6.70 14.51
N GLU A 194 9.77 -7.64 13.67
CA GLU A 194 11.17 -7.72 13.26
C GLU A 194 11.62 -6.47 12.52
N ALA A 195 10.84 -5.98 11.57
CA ALA A 195 11.14 -4.75 10.83
C ALA A 195 11.27 -3.53 11.76
N LYS A 196 10.35 -3.37 12.73
CA LYS A 196 10.45 -2.31 13.76
C LYS A 196 11.72 -2.45 14.59
N ASN A 197 12.08 -3.65 15.03
CA ASN A 197 13.31 -3.90 15.78
C ASN A 197 14.57 -3.59 14.98
N ARG A 198 14.51 -3.66 13.65
CA ARG A 198 15.59 -3.25 12.72
C ARG A 198 15.60 -1.75 12.42
N GLY A 199 14.63 -0.98 12.94
CA GLY A 199 14.51 0.46 12.72
C GLY A 199 13.86 0.82 11.38
N MET A 200 13.17 -0.11 10.71
CA MET A 200 12.44 0.16 9.48
C MET A 200 11.16 0.95 9.76
N THR A 201 10.76 1.80 8.82
CA THR A 201 9.41 2.38 8.78
C THR A 201 8.45 1.37 8.15
N VAL A 202 7.32 1.11 8.82
CA VAL A 202 6.36 0.07 8.45
C VAL A 202 5.06 0.68 7.94
N PHE A 203 4.70 0.34 6.70
CA PHE A 203 3.42 0.64 6.09
C PHE A 203 2.54 -0.61 6.09
N ASN A 204 1.27 -0.45 6.48
CA ASN A 204 0.26 -1.48 6.31
C ASN A 204 -0.73 -1.05 5.23
N ALA A 205 -0.82 -1.80 4.15
CA ALA A 205 -1.70 -1.49 3.03
C ALA A 205 -2.92 -2.43 2.98
N ALA A 206 -3.98 -1.97 2.31
CA ALA A 206 -5.23 -2.69 2.15
C ALA A 206 -5.86 -3.13 3.49
N PRO A 207 -6.13 -2.21 4.44
CA PRO A 207 -6.67 -2.53 5.76
C PRO A 207 -8.06 -3.18 5.68
N PHE A 208 -8.75 -3.04 4.55
CA PHE A 208 -10.06 -3.65 4.29
C PHE A 208 -9.95 -5.07 3.70
N GLY A 209 -8.77 -5.54 3.34
CA GLY A 209 -8.55 -6.86 2.75
C GLY A 209 -9.19 -7.05 1.37
N GLY A 210 -9.43 -6.01 0.63
CA GLY A 210 -10.22 -5.99 -0.60
C GLY A 210 -11.52 -5.22 -0.38
N ASP A 211 -12.68 -5.78 -0.75
CA ASP A 211 -13.96 -5.10 -0.60
C ASP A 211 -14.81 -5.61 0.60
N LEU A 212 -14.44 -6.73 1.23
CA LEU A 212 -15.25 -7.31 2.31
C LEU A 212 -15.43 -6.37 3.51
N LEU A 213 -14.34 -5.91 4.11
CA LEU A 213 -14.42 -5.03 5.28
C LEU A 213 -14.82 -3.59 4.93
N ALA A 214 -14.72 -3.22 3.64
CA ALA A 214 -15.19 -1.92 3.15
C ALA A 214 -16.69 -1.87 2.89
N LYS A 215 -17.27 -2.98 2.37
CA LYS A 215 -18.67 -3.06 1.94
C LYS A 215 -19.55 -3.91 2.87
N GLY A 216 -18.94 -4.66 3.77
CA GLY A 216 -19.62 -5.54 4.70
C GLY A 216 -20.00 -6.91 4.14
N SER A 217 -20.57 -7.76 5.01
CA SER A 217 -20.88 -9.16 4.72
C SER A 217 -21.89 -9.35 3.61
N ALA A 218 -22.83 -8.42 3.43
CA ALA A 218 -23.89 -8.51 2.42
C ALA A 218 -23.38 -8.18 1.01
N ALA A 219 -22.46 -7.22 0.86
CA ALA A 219 -22.03 -6.68 -0.43
C ALA A 219 -20.57 -7.00 -0.78
N GLY A 220 -19.74 -7.37 0.19
CA GLY A 220 -18.36 -7.75 -0.04
C GLY A 220 -18.25 -9.08 -0.78
N THR A 221 -17.44 -9.10 -1.83
CA THR A 221 -17.26 -10.26 -2.72
C THR A 221 -15.88 -10.87 -2.65
N SER A 222 -14.88 -10.08 -2.20
CA SER A 222 -13.47 -10.49 -2.18
C SER A 222 -12.78 -10.14 -0.86
N TYR A 223 -11.85 -11.01 -0.47
CA TYR A 223 -10.88 -10.77 0.58
C TYR A 223 -9.50 -11.26 0.14
N ALA A 224 -8.48 -10.38 0.21
CA ALA A 224 -7.10 -10.68 -0.19
C ALA A 224 -7.02 -11.36 -1.57
N TYR A 225 -7.66 -10.76 -2.58
CA TYR A 225 -7.74 -11.23 -3.98
C TYR A 225 -8.49 -12.54 -4.20
N ARG A 226 -9.20 -13.04 -3.20
CA ARG A 226 -9.97 -14.30 -3.26
C ARG A 226 -11.44 -14.06 -3.03
N PRO A 227 -12.30 -14.91 -3.56
CA PRO A 227 -13.73 -14.91 -3.22
C PRO A 227 -13.92 -15.11 -1.71
N VAL A 228 -14.89 -14.41 -1.14
CA VAL A 228 -15.27 -14.55 0.27
C VAL A 228 -15.94 -15.91 0.47
N THR A 229 -15.44 -16.68 1.45
CA THR A 229 -16.08 -17.93 1.88
C THR A 229 -17.29 -17.68 2.78
N ASP A 230 -18.20 -18.65 2.87
CA ASP A 230 -19.40 -18.54 3.72
C ASP A 230 -19.01 -18.35 5.20
N ASP A 231 -17.98 -19.04 5.68
CA ASP A 231 -17.50 -18.92 7.06
C ASP A 231 -16.94 -17.52 7.34
N LEU A 232 -16.16 -16.96 6.40
CA LEU A 232 -15.62 -15.60 6.55
C LEU A 232 -16.75 -14.55 6.48
N ARG A 233 -17.73 -14.75 5.61
CA ARG A 233 -18.94 -13.92 5.52
C ARG A 233 -19.73 -13.94 6.83
N ALA A 234 -19.93 -15.12 7.40
CA ALA A 234 -20.63 -15.27 8.67
C ALA A 234 -19.86 -14.63 9.85
N TRP A 235 -18.54 -14.73 9.87
CA TRP A 235 -17.72 -14.03 10.85
C TRP A 235 -17.84 -12.51 10.70
N THR A 236 -17.78 -12.01 9.46
CA THR A 236 -17.91 -10.57 9.16
C THR A 236 -19.29 -10.05 9.59
N ALA A 237 -20.36 -10.79 9.35
CA ALA A 237 -21.70 -10.41 9.80
C ALA A 237 -21.77 -10.25 11.33
N ARG A 238 -21.16 -11.16 12.09
CA ARG A 238 -21.08 -11.02 13.55
C ARG A 238 -20.27 -9.81 13.97
N ALA A 239 -19.18 -9.48 13.28
CA ALA A 239 -18.40 -8.28 13.53
C ALA A 239 -19.21 -7.00 13.24
N GLU A 240 -20.03 -6.99 12.18
CA GLU A 240 -20.97 -5.91 11.89
C GLU A 240 -22.02 -5.74 13.00
N GLU A 241 -22.55 -6.84 13.55
CA GLU A 241 -23.46 -6.77 14.68
C GLU A 241 -22.82 -6.16 15.93
N VAL A 242 -21.56 -6.49 16.21
CA VAL A 242 -20.79 -5.84 17.27
C VAL A 242 -20.68 -4.34 17.01
N CYS A 243 -20.23 -3.95 15.84
CA CYS A 243 -20.10 -2.54 15.45
C CYS A 243 -21.43 -1.78 15.58
N ALA A 244 -22.51 -2.36 15.09
CA ALA A 244 -23.86 -1.76 15.13
C ALA A 244 -24.35 -1.51 16.56
N ARG A 245 -24.11 -2.45 17.50
CA ARG A 245 -24.45 -2.26 18.92
C ARG A 245 -23.78 -1.06 19.55
N HIS A 246 -22.58 -0.73 19.08
CA HIS A 246 -21.79 0.42 19.54
C HIS A 246 -21.95 1.68 18.68
N GLY A 247 -22.81 1.65 17.66
CA GLY A 247 -23.07 2.81 16.79
C GLY A 247 -21.93 3.19 15.87
N VAL A 248 -21.02 2.26 15.57
CA VAL A 248 -19.87 2.50 14.66
C VAL A 248 -19.98 1.61 13.41
N ALA A 249 -19.36 2.05 12.32
CA ALA A 249 -19.34 1.28 11.07
C ALA A 249 -18.14 0.30 11.03
N LEU A 250 -18.33 -0.89 10.46
CA LEU A 250 -17.28 -1.91 10.34
C LEU A 250 -16.03 -1.37 9.61
N ASN A 251 -16.21 -0.60 8.54
CA ASN A 251 -15.10 -0.04 7.78
C ASN A 251 -14.27 0.98 8.60
N ALA A 252 -14.91 1.78 9.46
CA ALA A 252 -14.19 2.65 10.39
C ALA A 252 -13.38 1.81 11.39
N VAL A 253 -13.96 0.75 11.96
CA VAL A 253 -13.27 -0.17 12.86
C VAL A 253 -12.12 -0.87 12.16
N ALA A 254 -12.30 -1.33 10.91
CA ALA A 254 -11.25 -1.98 10.12
C ALA A 254 -10.06 -1.05 9.83
N LEU A 255 -10.33 0.22 9.49
CA LEU A 255 -9.26 1.20 9.30
C LEU A 255 -8.55 1.51 10.61
N GLN A 256 -9.30 1.75 11.68
CA GLN A 256 -8.76 2.05 13.00
C GLN A 256 -7.96 0.88 13.59
N TYR A 257 -8.27 -0.37 13.23
CA TYR A 257 -7.48 -1.53 13.63
C TYR A 257 -6.01 -1.41 13.15
N SER A 258 -5.82 -0.95 11.92
CA SER A 258 -4.49 -0.68 11.38
C SER A 258 -3.84 0.57 12.00
N LEU A 259 -4.59 1.70 12.05
CA LEU A 259 -4.08 2.98 12.52
C LEU A 259 -3.63 2.97 13.98
N ARG A 260 -4.30 2.16 14.84
CA ARG A 260 -3.95 2.06 16.27
C ARG A 260 -2.82 1.07 16.56
N SER A 261 -2.39 0.29 15.57
CA SER A 261 -1.35 -0.72 15.77
C SER A 261 0.00 -0.05 16.02
N PRO A 262 0.71 -0.37 17.13
CA PRO A 262 2.04 0.16 17.39
C PRO A 262 3.10 -0.35 16.40
N LEU A 263 2.75 -1.33 15.58
CA LEU A 263 3.63 -1.89 14.54
C LEU A 263 3.56 -1.12 13.23
N VAL A 264 2.58 -0.21 13.07
CA VAL A 264 2.30 0.51 11.82
C VAL A 264 2.64 1.98 11.98
N ASP A 265 3.49 2.51 11.12
CA ASP A 265 3.82 3.93 11.08
C ASP A 265 2.85 4.70 10.16
N SER A 266 2.34 4.04 9.10
CA SER A 266 1.33 4.60 8.22
C SER A 266 0.47 3.51 7.57
N THR A 267 -0.82 3.79 7.44
CA THR A 267 -1.78 2.89 6.78
C THR A 267 -2.08 3.38 5.37
N VAL A 268 -1.87 2.53 4.36
CA VAL A 268 -2.13 2.87 2.96
C VAL A 268 -3.55 2.46 2.58
N VAL A 269 -4.37 3.45 2.22
CA VAL A 269 -5.77 3.26 1.82
C VAL A 269 -5.96 3.64 0.36
N GLY A 270 -6.51 2.74 -0.45
CA GLY A 270 -6.82 2.99 -1.85
C GLY A 270 -7.91 4.05 -2.03
N ILE A 271 -7.61 5.09 -2.82
CA ILE A 271 -8.52 6.21 -3.12
C ILE A 271 -8.88 6.17 -4.60
N SER A 272 -10.18 6.08 -4.90
CA SER A 272 -10.70 6.01 -6.27
C SER A 272 -11.51 7.24 -6.67
N SER A 273 -11.80 8.14 -5.73
CA SER A 273 -12.53 9.38 -5.97
C SER A 273 -12.31 10.38 -4.83
N PRO A 274 -12.60 11.69 -5.03
CA PRO A 274 -12.55 12.67 -3.94
C PRO A 274 -13.45 12.29 -2.75
N ALA A 275 -14.64 11.74 -3.01
CA ALA A 275 -15.55 11.29 -1.95
C ALA A 275 -14.93 10.16 -1.11
N ARG A 276 -14.18 9.25 -1.71
CA ARG A 276 -13.45 8.20 -0.98
C ARG A 276 -12.32 8.74 -0.11
N LEU A 277 -11.69 9.84 -0.51
CA LEU A 277 -10.72 10.53 0.33
C LEU A 277 -11.38 11.10 1.58
N ASP A 278 -12.54 11.75 1.44
CA ASP A 278 -13.27 12.30 2.56
C ASP A 278 -13.80 11.20 3.50
N GLU A 279 -14.30 10.09 2.94
CA GLU A 279 -14.66 8.90 3.73
C GLU A 279 -13.49 8.34 4.52
N ALA A 280 -12.32 8.17 3.90
CA ALA A 280 -11.12 7.66 4.57
C ALA A 280 -10.70 8.56 5.74
N ARG A 281 -10.78 9.88 5.56
CA ARG A 281 -10.52 10.85 6.63
C ARG A 281 -11.55 10.75 7.76
N ALA A 282 -12.83 10.62 7.41
CA ALA A 282 -13.89 10.45 8.40
C ALA A 282 -13.70 9.19 9.23
N PHE A 283 -13.38 8.05 8.59
CA PHE A 283 -13.10 6.80 9.29
C PHE A 283 -11.84 6.89 10.17
N ALA A 284 -10.79 7.57 9.68
CA ALA A 284 -9.59 7.81 10.47
C ALA A 284 -9.83 8.70 11.70
N ALA A 285 -10.82 9.58 11.65
CA ALA A 285 -11.22 10.45 12.76
C ALA A 285 -12.28 9.83 13.69
N THR A 286 -12.85 8.66 13.33
CA THR A 286 -13.90 8.01 14.10
C THR A 286 -13.33 7.45 15.42
N GLU A 287 -13.86 7.86 16.55
CA GLU A 287 -13.57 7.25 17.84
C GLU A 287 -14.28 5.90 17.95
N ILE A 288 -13.51 4.84 18.18
CA ILE A 288 -14.04 3.50 18.37
C ILE A 288 -14.08 3.19 19.87
N PRO A 289 -15.26 2.95 20.45
CA PRO A 289 -15.38 2.61 21.86
C PRO A 289 -14.55 1.37 22.22
N ASP A 290 -13.89 1.36 23.38
CA ASP A 290 -13.03 0.27 23.82
C ASP A 290 -13.74 -1.09 23.85
N GLY A 291 -15.04 -1.11 24.17
CA GLY A 291 -15.85 -2.33 24.17
C GLY A 291 -15.92 -3.05 22.83
N VAL A 292 -15.83 -2.30 21.71
CA VAL A 292 -15.84 -2.89 20.36
C VAL A 292 -14.68 -3.86 20.17
N TRP A 293 -13.49 -3.50 20.64
CA TRP A 293 -12.28 -4.31 20.44
C TRP A 293 -12.37 -5.64 21.19
N GLY A 294 -12.79 -5.60 22.46
CA GLY A 294 -12.97 -6.81 23.27
C GLY A 294 -14.07 -7.74 22.73
N GLU A 295 -15.18 -7.16 22.23
CA GLU A 295 -16.26 -7.96 21.66
C GLU A 295 -15.88 -8.58 20.31
N ILE A 296 -15.13 -7.88 19.45
CA ILE A 296 -14.59 -8.47 18.20
C ILE A 296 -13.59 -9.58 18.52
N GLU A 297 -12.68 -9.37 19.48
CA GLU A 297 -11.74 -10.41 19.92
C GLU A 297 -12.48 -11.66 20.45
N ALA A 298 -13.57 -11.48 21.19
CA ALA A 298 -14.41 -12.55 21.69
C ALA A 298 -15.12 -13.37 20.59
N LEU A 299 -15.22 -12.87 19.36
CA LEU A 299 -15.70 -13.64 18.21
C LEU A 299 -14.76 -14.80 17.84
N GLY A 300 -13.53 -14.76 18.33
CA GLY A 300 -12.46 -15.69 17.98
C GLY A 300 -11.79 -15.32 16.64
N ALA A 301 -10.75 -16.08 16.30
CA ALA A 301 -10.01 -15.85 15.06
C ALA A 301 -10.92 -15.92 13.84
N ALA A 302 -10.81 -14.94 12.96
CA ALA A 302 -11.51 -14.96 11.70
C ALA A 302 -10.98 -16.10 10.80
N PRO A 303 -11.84 -16.77 10.00
CA PRO A 303 -11.40 -17.81 9.08
C PRO A 303 -10.75 -17.17 7.84
N SER A 304 -9.52 -16.64 8.02
CA SER A 304 -8.75 -16.01 6.96
C SER A 304 -8.54 -16.97 5.79
N THR A 305 -8.76 -16.47 4.58
CA THR A 305 -8.52 -17.18 3.32
C THR A 305 -7.14 -16.88 2.76
N VAL A 306 -6.33 -16.14 3.48
CA VAL A 306 -4.96 -15.80 3.09
C VAL A 306 -4.09 -17.05 3.06
N ARG A 307 -3.46 -17.28 1.93
CA ARG A 307 -2.59 -18.44 1.68
C ARG A 307 -1.40 -17.98 0.84
N ASP A 308 -0.26 -17.75 1.51
CA ASP A 308 0.96 -17.27 0.86
C ASP A 308 1.51 -18.23 -0.21
N ASP A 309 1.19 -19.52 -0.07
CA ASP A 309 1.55 -20.58 -1.02
C ASP A 309 0.64 -20.61 -2.27
N LEU A 310 -0.54 -20.02 -2.20
CA LEU A 310 -1.57 -20.06 -3.25
C LEU A 310 -1.93 -18.69 -3.82
N GLU A 311 -1.33 -17.60 -3.32
CA GLU A 311 -1.67 -16.27 -3.85
C GLU A 311 -1.23 -16.12 -5.30
N PRO A 312 -2.10 -15.54 -6.14
CA PRO A 312 -1.71 -15.24 -7.51
C PRO A 312 -0.52 -14.29 -7.51
N VAL A 313 0.35 -14.50 -8.46
CA VAL A 313 1.34 -13.49 -8.86
C VAL A 313 0.58 -12.54 -9.75
N LEU A 314 0.25 -11.35 -9.22
CA LEU A 314 -0.47 -10.31 -9.95
C LEU A 314 0.45 -9.65 -10.98
#